data_782a01893ed024ae8ce05cf8d50414ff
#
_entry.id   782a01893ed024ae8ce05cf8d50414ff
#
_cell.length_a   1.000
_cell.length_b   1.000
_cell.length_c   1.000
_cell.angle_alpha   90.00
_cell.angle_beta   90.00
_cell.angle_gamma   90.00
#
_symmetry.space_group_name_H-M   'P 1'
#
loop_
_entity.id
_entity.type
_entity.pdbx_description
1 polymer ?
#
loop_
_entity_poly.entity_id
_entity_poly.type
_entity_poly.pdbx_seq_one_letter_code
_entity_poly.pdbx_strand_id
1 'polypeptide(L)'
;MTSADSDSEPQQPGWLQALGIYRHPQVAAMLFLGFSAGLPFALVAGTLAAWLTRSGLSMTSVGMFAWVGLLYAFKFAWAPLVDQVRIPVLTRALGRRRSWMLCAQIGVAGALFAMATLGPTENLLIFAGLAVFVAFSSATQDIAVDAWRIEAVSLDMQGAMAASYQLGYRIALLISGGGALAIGDEMSYSFAYQLMALLMGIGMITVLLVKEPDVPAQKGTQQLSILNDPAHWINEAVVQPFVEFFTRNASQAVVILLFIGIYRISDMVLGVMANPFYLDTGFSGLQIFGYVKTVGLFAVLSGAALGGVAVARYGLGGPLVFGAVILAVTNLSFAGLAIVGPNIPFLVLTICADNLAQGFTGTVFIAYLSGLTNVSYTATQYALFTSLMVLPGKFLSGFSGAIVDALGWISFFLYASLMGVPAIVLAWLVSKHMQLQANRQD
;
A
#
# COMPACT_ATOMS: atom_id res chain seq x y z
N MET A 1 8.95 24.69 -53.05
CA MET A 1 9.63 24.90 -51.76
C MET A 1 8.59 24.65 -50.70
N THR A 2 8.46 23.42 -50.27
CA THR A 2 7.57 22.95 -49.19
C THR A 2 8.46 22.72 -48.00
N SER A 3 8.29 23.55 -46.96
CA SER A 3 8.95 23.39 -45.67
C SER A 3 8.43 22.11 -45.04
N ALA A 4 9.38 21.19 -44.79
CA ALA A 4 9.15 20.02 -43.97
C ALA A 4 8.89 20.49 -42.51
N ASP A 5 7.66 20.30 -42.02
CA ASP A 5 7.37 20.32 -40.59
C ASP A 5 8.13 19.14 -39.98
N SER A 6 9.15 19.47 -39.24
CA SER A 6 9.87 18.50 -38.39
C SER A 6 8.94 18.08 -37.28
N ASP A 7 8.44 16.85 -37.34
CA ASP A 7 7.82 16.14 -36.25
C ASP A 7 8.79 16.16 -35.06
N SER A 8 8.62 17.11 -34.15
CA SER A 8 9.34 17.13 -32.90
C SER A 8 8.75 16.02 -32.01
N GLU A 9 9.47 14.89 -31.92
CA GLU A 9 9.21 13.91 -30.87
C GLU A 9 9.03 14.64 -29.52
N PRO A 10 8.02 14.29 -28.71
CA PRO A 10 7.82 14.90 -27.40
C PRO A 10 9.09 14.71 -26.56
N GLN A 11 9.81 15.78 -26.32
CA GLN A 11 11.06 15.76 -25.57
C GLN A 11 10.76 15.24 -24.15
N GLN A 12 11.38 14.12 -23.79
CA GLN A 12 11.27 13.59 -22.43
C GLN A 12 11.75 14.64 -21.43
N PRO A 13 10.97 14.92 -20.35
CA PRO A 13 11.34 15.93 -19.37
C PRO A 13 12.69 15.61 -18.73
N GLY A 14 13.54 16.63 -18.53
CA GLY A 14 14.81 16.47 -17.81
C GLY A 14 14.59 15.98 -16.37
N TRP A 15 15.59 15.33 -15.76
CA TRP A 15 15.50 14.80 -14.39
C TRP A 15 15.07 15.86 -13.36
N LEU A 16 15.57 17.10 -13.46
CA LEU A 16 15.19 18.20 -12.57
C LEU A 16 13.75 18.65 -12.79
N GLN A 17 13.25 18.61 -14.02
CA GLN A 17 11.85 18.91 -14.32
C GLN A 17 10.93 17.81 -13.79
N ALA A 18 11.34 16.54 -13.92
CA ALA A 18 10.60 15.41 -13.36
C ALA A 18 10.55 15.43 -11.82
N LEU A 19 11.60 15.93 -11.14
CA LEU A 19 11.57 16.16 -9.69
C LEU A 19 10.60 17.29 -9.28
N GLY A 20 10.32 18.23 -10.18
CA GLY A 20 9.35 19.31 -9.94
C GLY A 20 7.93 18.81 -9.63
N ILE A 21 7.59 17.58 -10.02
CA ILE A 21 6.30 16.93 -9.79
C ILE A 21 5.93 16.84 -8.28
N TYR A 22 6.93 16.72 -7.40
CA TYR A 22 6.71 16.66 -5.95
C TYR A 22 6.28 18.00 -5.32
N ARG A 23 6.36 19.12 -6.07
CA ARG A 23 5.82 20.42 -5.64
C ARG A 23 4.33 20.58 -5.93
N HIS A 24 3.73 19.63 -6.65
CA HIS A 24 2.29 19.70 -6.98
C HIS A 24 1.45 19.57 -5.69
N PRO A 25 0.45 20.44 -5.47
CA PRO A 25 -0.32 20.47 -4.21
C PRO A 25 -0.97 19.13 -3.85
N GLN A 26 -1.48 18.39 -4.83
CA GLN A 26 -2.10 17.07 -4.61
C GLN A 26 -1.05 16.02 -4.22
N VAL A 27 0.17 16.08 -4.79
CA VAL A 27 1.28 15.21 -4.40
C VAL A 27 1.74 15.52 -2.98
N ALA A 28 1.82 16.80 -2.61
CA ALA A 28 2.13 17.21 -1.24
C ALA A 28 1.02 16.78 -0.24
N ALA A 29 -0.25 16.89 -0.62
CA ALA A 29 -1.38 16.44 0.21
C ALA A 29 -1.33 14.93 0.48
N MET A 30 -0.83 14.12 -0.48
CA MET A 30 -0.67 12.68 -0.30
C MET A 30 0.31 12.30 0.82
N LEU A 31 1.26 13.17 1.17
CA LEU A 31 2.12 12.96 2.34
C LEU A 31 1.29 12.89 3.63
N PHE A 32 0.37 13.84 3.80
CA PHE A 32 -0.46 13.94 5.00
C PHE A 32 -1.60 12.90 5.00
N LEU A 33 -2.17 12.59 3.84
CA LEU A 33 -3.14 11.49 3.71
C LEU A 33 -2.48 10.13 3.95
N GLY A 34 -1.26 9.92 3.45
CA GLY A 34 -0.46 8.73 3.73
C GLY A 34 -0.10 8.61 5.22
N PHE A 35 0.21 9.73 5.87
CA PHE A 35 0.40 9.77 7.32
C PHE A 35 -0.85 9.31 8.07
N SER A 36 -2.01 9.85 7.73
CA SER A 36 -3.26 9.47 8.40
C SER A 36 -3.66 8.01 8.13
N ALA A 37 -3.30 7.46 6.97
CA ALA A 37 -3.54 6.07 6.61
C ALA A 37 -2.61 5.09 7.36
N GLY A 38 -1.34 5.45 7.55
CA GLY A 38 -0.36 4.63 8.26
C GLY A 38 -0.54 4.63 9.78
N LEU A 39 -1.10 5.70 10.35
CA LEU A 39 -1.18 5.90 11.79
C LEU A 39 -1.93 4.77 12.53
N PRO A 40 -3.13 4.33 12.12
CA PRO A 40 -3.87 3.32 12.84
C PRO A 40 -3.29 1.90 12.71
N PHE A 41 -2.47 1.63 11.69
CA PHE A 41 -2.00 0.28 11.40
C PHE A 41 -1.20 -0.34 12.55
N ALA A 42 -0.21 0.37 13.11
CA ALA A 42 0.56 -0.12 14.25
C ALA A 42 -0.29 -0.20 15.52
N LEU A 43 -1.29 0.69 15.68
CA LEU A 43 -2.18 0.77 16.84
C LEU A 43 -3.22 -0.35 16.90
N VAL A 44 -3.43 -1.11 15.83
CA VAL A 44 -4.24 -2.33 15.82
C VAL A 44 -3.40 -3.60 15.64
N ALA A 45 -2.07 -3.46 15.60
CA ALA A 45 -1.12 -4.56 15.45
C ALA A 45 -0.08 -4.57 16.58
N GLY A 46 1.17 -4.21 16.30
CA GLY A 46 2.28 -4.34 17.24
C GLY A 46 2.13 -3.51 18.53
N THR A 47 1.70 -2.25 18.42
CA THR A 47 1.49 -1.38 19.57
C THR A 47 0.33 -1.86 20.44
N LEU A 48 -0.76 -2.35 19.80
CA LEU A 48 -1.85 -2.98 20.54
C LEU A 48 -1.39 -4.23 21.29
N ALA A 49 -0.66 -5.11 20.62
CA ALA A 49 -0.14 -6.33 21.23
C ALA A 49 0.74 -6.01 22.47
N ALA A 50 1.58 -4.99 22.39
CA ALA A 50 2.38 -4.54 23.52
C ALA A 50 1.50 -4.02 24.67
N TRP A 51 0.48 -3.20 24.39
CA TRP A 51 -0.45 -2.71 25.43
C TRP A 51 -1.18 -3.87 26.12
N LEU A 52 -1.74 -4.81 25.35
CA LEU A 52 -2.44 -5.99 25.89
C LEU A 52 -1.51 -6.83 26.78
N THR A 53 -0.26 -7.05 26.34
CA THR A 53 0.75 -7.79 27.10
C THR A 53 1.11 -7.07 28.42
N ARG A 54 1.33 -5.75 28.37
CA ARG A 54 1.60 -4.92 29.55
C ARG A 54 0.42 -4.86 30.52
N SER A 55 -0.80 -5.02 30.01
CA SER A 55 -2.04 -5.10 30.81
C SER A 55 -2.28 -6.49 31.43
N GLY A 56 -1.37 -7.45 31.24
CA GLY A 56 -1.43 -8.79 31.84
C GLY A 56 -2.37 -9.77 31.13
N LEU A 57 -2.79 -9.49 29.90
CA LEU A 57 -3.62 -10.44 29.14
C LEU A 57 -2.80 -11.67 28.71
N SER A 58 -3.47 -12.81 28.57
CA SER A 58 -2.85 -14.05 28.10
C SER A 58 -2.33 -13.92 26.67
N MET A 59 -1.24 -14.62 26.33
CA MET A 59 -0.69 -14.63 24.98
C MET A 59 -1.69 -15.13 23.94
N THR A 60 -2.62 -16.02 24.35
CA THR A 60 -3.74 -16.45 23.49
C THR A 60 -4.66 -15.28 23.13
N SER A 61 -5.02 -14.46 24.11
CA SER A 61 -5.85 -13.26 23.87
C SER A 61 -5.12 -12.27 22.97
N VAL A 62 -3.84 -11.99 23.22
CA VAL A 62 -3.02 -11.12 22.37
C VAL A 62 -2.97 -11.64 20.93
N GLY A 63 -2.79 -12.95 20.74
CA GLY A 63 -2.79 -13.60 19.42
C GLY A 63 -4.12 -13.44 18.67
N MET A 64 -5.26 -13.54 19.37
CA MET A 64 -6.58 -13.35 18.75
C MET A 64 -6.76 -11.93 18.18
N PHE A 65 -6.19 -10.91 18.81
CA PHE A 65 -6.23 -9.55 18.30
C PHE A 65 -5.48 -9.36 16.97
N ALA A 66 -4.55 -10.26 16.61
CA ALA A 66 -3.90 -10.22 15.30
C ALA A 66 -4.91 -10.42 14.14
N TRP A 67 -6.04 -11.09 14.38
CA TRP A 67 -7.12 -11.25 13.40
C TRP A 67 -7.79 -9.93 13.00
N VAL A 68 -7.70 -8.90 13.82
CA VAL A 68 -8.17 -7.55 13.46
C VAL A 68 -7.51 -7.07 12.16
N GLY A 69 -6.25 -7.43 11.94
CA GLY A 69 -5.52 -7.11 10.71
C GLY A 69 -6.07 -7.76 9.43
N LEU A 70 -6.90 -8.81 9.52
CA LEU A 70 -7.52 -9.44 8.37
C LEU A 70 -8.49 -8.50 7.63
N LEU A 71 -9.09 -7.53 8.33
CA LEU A 71 -10.00 -6.56 7.71
C LEU A 71 -9.34 -5.79 6.55
N TYR A 72 -8.06 -5.48 6.66
CA TYR A 72 -7.33 -4.81 5.56
C TYR A 72 -7.23 -5.68 4.30
N ALA A 73 -7.17 -7.01 4.44
CA ALA A 73 -7.16 -7.92 3.29
C ALA A 73 -8.54 -8.09 2.67
N PHE A 74 -9.62 -7.95 3.46
CA PHE A 74 -10.99 -8.11 3.00
C PHE A 74 -11.67 -6.79 2.58
N LYS A 75 -10.95 -5.67 2.57
CA LYS A 75 -11.51 -4.35 2.25
C LYS A 75 -12.25 -4.29 0.91
N PHE A 76 -11.92 -5.14 -0.04
CA PHE A 76 -12.60 -5.23 -1.33
C PHE A 76 -14.09 -5.60 -1.19
N ALA A 77 -14.48 -6.29 -0.11
CA ALA A 77 -15.87 -6.74 0.09
C ALA A 77 -16.85 -5.57 0.31
N TRP A 78 -16.38 -4.42 0.86
CA TRP A 78 -17.22 -3.23 1.04
C TRP A 78 -16.76 -2.01 0.23
N ALA A 79 -15.71 -2.13 -0.56
CA ALA A 79 -15.27 -1.07 -1.47
C ALA A 79 -16.39 -0.58 -2.42
N PRO A 80 -17.33 -1.45 -2.92
CA PRO A 80 -18.49 -1.00 -3.69
C PRO A 80 -19.38 0.03 -2.96
N LEU A 81 -19.45 -0.04 -1.62
CA LEU A 81 -20.18 0.96 -0.84
C LEU A 81 -19.55 2.34 -0.95
N VAL A 82 -18.21 2.40 -0.90
CA VAL A 82 -17.45 3.66 -1.03
C VAL A 82 -17.56 4.24 -2.44
N ASP A 83 -17.73 3.40 -3.46
CA ASP A 83 -17.96 3.84 -4.84
C ASP A 83 -19.38 4.35 -5.08
N GLN A 84 -20.39 3.72 -4.52
CA GLN A 84 -21.79 3.95 -4.89
C GLN A 84 -22.57 4.80 -3.88
N VAL A 85 -22.27 4.64 -2.57
CA VAL A 85 -23.07 5.27 -1.52
C VAL A 85 -22.64 6.71 -1.29
N ARG A 86 -23.63 7.61 -1.31
CA ARG A 86 -23.47 9.01 -0.95
C ARG A 86 -23.86 9.22 0.51
N ILE A 87 -22.94 9.77 1.31
CA ILE A 87 -23.21 10.10 2.71
C ILE A 87 -24.09 11.35 2.74
N PRO A 88 -25.32 11.27 3.29
CA PRO A 88 -26.22 12.44 3.34
C PRO A 88 -25.54 13.66 3.94
N VAL A 89 -25.85 14.86 3.45
CA VAL A 89 -25.29 16.15 3.85
C VAL A 89 -23.81 16.31 3.49
N LEU A 90 -22.92 15.39 3.96
CA LEU A 90 -21.47 15.50 3.74
C LEU A 90 -21.09 15.44 2.25
N THR A 91 -21.68 14.53 1.47
CA THR A 91 -21.36 14.42 0.05
C THR A 91 -21.77 15.65 -0.74
N ARG A 92 -22.81 16.37 -0.30
CA ARG A 92 -23.21 17.65 -0.93
C ARG A 92 -22.21 18.77 -0.62
N ALA A 93 -21.62 18.75 0.57
CA ALA A 93 -20.69 19.79 1.03
C ALA A 93 -19.24 19.55 0.58
N LEU A 94 -18.78 18.31 0.61
CA LEU A 94 -17.38 17.95 0.43
C LEU A 94 -17.10 17.15 -0.85
N GLY A 95 -18.11 16.55 -1.45
CA GLY A 95 -17.95 15.55 -2.49
C GLY A 95 -17.90 14.12 -1.92
N ARG A 96 -17.88 13.11 -2.82
CA ARG A 96 -18.02 11.70 -2.42
C ARG A 96 -16.77 11.18 -1.70
N ARG A 97 -15.59 11.35 -2.29
CA ARG A 97 -14.34 10.79 -1.75
C ARG A 97 -13.96 11.44 -0.42
N ARG A 98 -14.02 12.76 -0.36
CA ARG A 98 -13.71 13.52 0.85
C ARG A 98 -14.63 13.17 2.01
N SER A 99 -15.91 12.96 1.72
CA SER A 99 -16.90 12.57 2.76
C SER A 99 -16.57 11.21 3.38
N TRP A 100 -16.24 10.21 2.56
CA TRP A 100 -15.84 8.90 3.03
C TRP A 100 -14.53 8.93 3.81
N MET A 101 -13.50 9.69 3.31
CA MET A 101 -12.25 9.88 4.05
C MET A 101 -12.49 10.50 5.43
N LEU A 102 -13.27 11.58 5.49
CA LEU A 102 -13.53 12.29 6.74
C LEU A 102 -14.30 11.43 7.74
N CYS A 103 -15.35 10.73 7.31
CA CYS A 103 -16.10 9.81 8.17
C CYS A 103 -15.22 8.70 8.72
N ALA A 104 -14.38 8.11 7.88
CA ALA A 104 -13.47 7.06 8.28
C ALA A 104 -12.43 7.57 9.30
N GLN A 105 -11.85 8.76 9.07
CA GLN A 105 -10.88 9.38 9.98
C GLN A 105 -11.50 9.74 11.33
N ILE A 106 -12.75 10.24 11.35
CA ILE A 106 -13.51 10.47 12.59
C ILE A 106 -13.76 9.13 13.31
N GLY A 107 -14.11 8.09 12.56
CA GLY A 107 -14.27 6.73 13.11
C GLY A 107 -13.01 6.20 13.77
N VAL A 108 -11.85 6.33 13.10
CA VAL A 108 -10.54 5.95 13.65
C VAL A 108 -10.24 6.76 14.92
N ALA A 109 -10.31 8.10 14.86
CA ALA A 109 -9.99 8.96 15.99
C ALA A 109 -10.91 8.70 17.20
N GLY A 110 -12.21 8.60 16.96
CA GLY A 110 -13.20 8.34 18.01
C GLY A 110 -13.00 6.99 18.68
N ALA A 111 -12.74 5.94 17.88
CA ALA A 111 -12.50 4.61 18.44
C ALA A 111 -11.16 4.50 19.18
N LEU A 112 -10.07 5.12 18.69
CA LEU A 112 -8.80 5.19 19.41
C LEU A 112 -8.96 5.93 20.74
N PHE A 113 -9.70 7.04 20.75
CA PHE A 113 -10.00 7.77 21.97
C PHE A 113 -10.85 6.94 22.96
N ALA A 114 -11.86 6.22 22.45
CA ALA A 114 -12.67 5.31 23.26
C ALA A 114 -11.84 4.13 23.82
N MET A 115 -10.94 3.54 23.04
CA MET A 115 -10.00 2.53 23.53
C MET A 115 -9.12 3.09 24.65
N ALA A 116 -8.63 4.32 24.47
CA ALA A 116 -7.78 4.99 25.46
C ALA A 116 -8.49 5.26 26.80
N THR A 117 -9.79 5.54 26.77
CA THR A 117 -10.59 5.80 27.97
C THR A 117 -11.05 4.53 28.67
N LEU A 118 -11.39 3.49 27.89
CA LEU A 118 -11.88 2.21 28.42
C LEU A 118 -10.75 1.37 28.99
N GLY A 119 -9.61 1.29 28.29
CA GLY A 119 -8.54 0.34 28.59
C GLY A 119 -8.93 -1.13 28.33
N PRO A 120 -7.94 -2.03 28.17
CA PRO A 120 -8.22 -3.43 27.81
C PRO A 120 -8.71 -4.30 28.96
N THR A 121 -8.58 -3.84 30.21
CA THR A 121 -8.87 -4.63 31.43
C THR A 121 -10.31 -4.47 31.93
N GLU A 122 -10.98 -3.37 31.62
CA GLU A 122 -12.34 -3.13 32.11
C GLU A 122 -13.38 -3.99 31.37
N ASN A 123 -13.34 -4.00 30.04
CA ASN A 123 -14.23 -4.83 29.21
C ASN A 123 -13.53 -5.22 27.92
N LEU A 124 -12.91 -6.41 27.92
CA LEU A 124 -12.14 -6.89 26.77
C LEU A 124 -12.97 -7.05 25.50
N LEU A 125 -14.25 -7.39 25.61
CA LEU A 125 -15.13 -7.58 24.45
C LEU A 125 -15.42 -6.23 23.74
N ILE A 126 -15.76 -5.19 24.52
CA ILE A 126 -15.99 -3.86 23.97
C ILE A 126 -14.68 -3.30 23.39
N PHE A 127 -13.58 -3.50 24.11
CA PHE A 127 -12.24 -3.09 23.66
C PHE A 127 -11.86 -3.76 22.32
N ALA A 128 -12.13 -5.06 22.17
CA ALA A 128 -11.92 -5.80 20.92
C ALA A 128 -12.83 -5.27 19.81
N GLY A 129 -14.10 -4.98 20.11
CA GLY A 129 -15.02 -4.34 19.17
C GLY A 129 -14.53 -2.99 18.68
N LEU A 130 -13.97 -2.16 19.56
CA LEU A 130 -13.35 -0.88 19.19
C LEU A 130 -12.11 -1.07 18.31
N ALA A 131 -11.25 -2.06 18.59
CA ALA A 131 -10.09 -2.37 17.75
C ALA A 131 -10.51 -2.83 16.35
N VAL A 132 -11.55 -3.66 16.24
CA VAL A 132 -12.18 -4.06 14.96
C VAL A 132 -12.72 -2.83 14.22
N PHE A 133 -13.38 -1.92 14.92
CA PHE A 133 -13.93 -0.70 14.35
C PHE A 133 -12.83 0.28 13.88
N VAL A 134 -11.71 0.39 14.62
CA VAL A 134 -10.50 1.12 14.15
C VAL A 134 -10.00 0.53 12.83
N ALA A 135 -9.81 -0.78 12.76
CA ALA A 135 -9.31 -1.44 11.55
C ALA A 135 -10.27 -1.32 10.37
N PHE A 136 -11.59 -1.46 10.59
CA PHE A 136 -12.61 -1.26 9.57
C PHE A 136 -12.62 0.17 9.05
N SER A 137 -12.61 1.15 9.95
CA SER A 137 -12.57 2.57 9.59
C SER A 137 -11.27 2.92 8.86
N SER A 138 -10.13 2.41 9.32
CA SER A 138 -8.84 2.60 8.65
C SER A 138 -8.81 1.99 7.25
N ALA A 139 -9.28 0.76 7.08
CA ALA A 139 -9.38 0.13 5.77
C ALA A 139 -10.36 0.86 4.84
N THR A 140 -11.44 1.45 5.38
CA THR A 140 -12.37 2.31 4.63
C THR A 140 -11.71 3.62 4.22
N GLN A 141 -10.90 4.22 5.10
CA GLN A 141 -10.07 5.38 4.76
C GLN A 141 -9.12 5.05 3.61
N ASP A 142 -8.43 3.90 3.66
CA ASP A 142 -7.51 3.49 2.60
C ASP A 142 -8.22 3.39 1.24
N ILE A 143 -9.41 2.77 1.20
CA ILE A 143 -10.22 2.69 -0.02
C ILE A 143 -10.51 4.08 -0.58
N ALA A 144 -10.95 5.02 0.27
CA ALA A 144 -11.33 6.36 -0.16
C ALA A 144 -10.12 7.21 -0.58
N VAL A 145 -8.99 7.11 0.14
CA VAL A 145 -7.73 7.80 -0.19
C VAL A 145 -7.14 7.29 -1.49
N ASP A 146 -7.13 5.96 -1.70
CA ASP A 146 -6.63 5.35 -2.93
C ASP A 146 -7.47 5.78 -4.14
N ALA A 147 -8.80 5.78 -4.00
CA ALA A 147 -9.71 6.22 -5.05
C ALA A 147 -9.52 7.72 -5.36
N TRP A 148 -9.45 8.59 -4.33
CA TRP A 148 -9.16 10.01 -4.50
C TRP A 148 -7.82 10.22 -5.22
N ARG A 149 -6.77 9.51 -4.83
CA ARG A 149 -5.44 9.58 -5.44
C ARG A 149 -5.49 9.30 -6.95
N ILE A 150 -6.20 8.25 -7.35
CA ILE A 150 -6.32 7.84 -8.76
C ILE A 150 -7.10 8.87 -9.56
N GLU A 151 -8.17 9.42 -8.99
CA GLU A 151 -9.07 10.36 -9.65
C GLU A 151 -8.54 11.80 -9.68
N ALA A 152 -7.62 12.16 -8.77
CA ALA A 152 -7.16 13.54 -8.57
C ALA A 152 -6.10 14.02 -9.59
N VAL A 153 -5.36 13.11 -10.22
CA VAL A 153 -4.23 13.45 -11.11
C VAL A 153 -4.14 12.50 -12.29
N SER A 154 -3.44 12.93 -13.34
CA SER A 154 -3.12 12.13 -14.52
C SER A 154 -2.17 10.96 -14.21
N LEU A 155 -2.06 10.02 -15.13
CA LEU A 155 -1.33 8.77 -14.96
C LEU A 155 0.17 8.97 -14.71
N ASP A 156 0.78 9.96 -15.35
CA ASP A 156 2.20 10.32 -15.20
C ASP A 156 2.55 10.78 -13.78
N MET A 157 1.58 11.34 -13.04
CA MET A 157 1.74 11.77 -11.66
C MET A 157 1.49 10.68 -10.61
N GLN A 158 0.89 9.54 -10.99
CA GLN A 158 0.52 8.48 -10.05
C GLN A 158 1.73 7.91 -9.28
N GLY A 159 2.91 7.83 -9.92
CA GLY A 159 4.14 7.42 -9.26
C GLY A 159 4.57 8.38 -8.13
N ALA A 160 4.51 9.69 -8.37
CA ALA A 160 4.84 10.69 -7.38
C ALA A 160 3.81 10.72 -6.22
N MET A 161 2.52 10.56 -6.54
CA MET A 161 1.46 10.41 -5.53
C MET A 161 1.71 9.20 -4.63
N ALA A 162 2.07 8.04 -5.23
CA ALA A 162 2.36 6.82 -4.49
C ALA A 162 3.61 6.97 -3.61
N ALA A 163 4.68 7.61 -4.10
CA ALA A 163 5.90 7.87 -3.33
C ALA A 163 5.63 8.79 -2.13
N SER A 164 4.89 9.89 -2.33
CA SER A 164 4.49 10.79 -1.24
C SER A 164 3.62 10.09 -0.20
N TYR A 165 2.65 9.27 -0.64
CA TYR A 165 1.84 8.45 0.25
C TYR A 165 2.70 7.51 1.10
N GLN A 166 3.64 6.80 0.48
CA GLN A 166 4.52 5.87 1.19
C GLN A 166 5.42 6.58 2.22
N LEU A 167 5.92 7.78 1.90
CA LEU A 167 6.70 8.58 2.84
C LEU A 167 5.85 8.94 4.07
N GLY A 168 4.65 9.49 3.87
CA GLY A 168 3.73 9.81 4.97
C GLY A 168 3.37 8.58 5.81
N TYR A 169 3.06 7.47 5.15
CA TYR A 169 2.74 6.20 5.80
C TYR A 169 3.91 5.70 6.68
N ARG A 170 5.16 5.78 6.20
CA ARG A 170 6.34 5.37 6.97
C ARG A 170 6.59 6.26 8.17
N ILE A 171 6.42 7.59 8.04
CA ILE A 171 6.51 8.52 9.17
C ILE A 171 5.46 8.16 10.23
N ALA A 172 4.23 7.89 9.81
CA ALA A 172 3.16 7.47 10.71
C ALA A 172 3.48 6.17 11.45
N LEU A 173 4.04 5.16 10.77
CA LEU A 173 4.46 3.91 11.41
C LEU A 173 5.57 4.11 12.46
N LEU A 174 6.49 5.04 12.25
CA LEU A 174 7.51 5.38 13.27
C LEU A 174 6.86 6.02 14.50
N ILE A 175 5.89 6.90 14.29
CA ILE A 175 5.19 7.61 15.38
C ILE A 175 4.23 6.68 16.11
N SER A 176 3.38 5.94 15.40
CA SER A 176 2.37 5.07 16.01
C SER A 176 2.91 3.71 16.48
N GLY A 177 4.05 3.27 15.94
CA GLY A 177 4.80 2.13 16.43
C GLY A 177 5.77 2.54 17.53
N GLY A 178 6.96 3.06 17.14
CA GLY A 178 8.02 3.39 18.09
C GLY A 178 7.64 4.51 19.09
N GLY A 179 7.08 5.61 18.58
CA GLY A 179 6.68 6.75 19.43
C GLY A 179 5.58 6.39 20.43
N ALA A 180 4.53 5.70 19.98
CA ALA A 180 3.45 5.29 20.89
C ALA A 180 3.90 4.25 21.92
N LEU A 181 4.84 3.35 21.59
CA LEU A 181 5.44 2.43 22.54
C LEU A 181 6.26 3.17 23.61
N ALA A 182 7.11 4.11 23.20
CA ALA A 182 7.91 4.92 24.13
C ALA A 182 7.02 5.72 25.09
N ILE A 183 5.98 6.38 24.56
CA ILE A 183 5.01 7.12 25.39
C ILE A 183 4.25 6.16 26.31
N GLY A 184 3.88 4.98 25.82
CA GLY A 184 3.18 3.94 26.57
C GLY A 184 3.99 3.43 27.77
N ASP A 185 5.29 3.23 27.60
CA ASP A 185 6.20 2.77 28.65
C ASP A 185 6.56 3.88 29.65
N GLU A 186 6.76 5.14 29.20
CA GLU A 186 7.14 6.28 30.05
C GLU A 186 5.95 6.92 30.80
N MET A 187 4.79 6.96 30.16
CA MET A 187 3.59 7.63 30.70
C MET A 187 2.43 6.64 30.86
N SER A 188 1.71 6.35 29.77
CA SER A 188 0.68 5.31 29.70
C SER A 188 0.26 5.04 28.24
N TYR A 189 -0.19 3.82 27.96
CA TYR A 189 -0.77 3.49 26.66
C TYR A 189 -2.08 4.25 26.38
N SER A 190 -2.88 4.54 27.42
CA SER A 190 -4.07 5.38 27.30
C SER A 190 -3.71 6.78 26.75
N PHE A 191 -2.71 7.42 27.31
CA PHE A 191 -2.24 8.72 26.84
C PHE A 191 -1.66 8.64 25.42
N ALA A 192 -0.89 7.59 25.12
CA ALA A 192 -0.36 7.37 23.76
C ALA A 192 -1.49 7.28 22.74
N TYR A 193 -2.55 6.51 23.00
CA TYR A 193 -3.70 6.37 22.09
C TYR A 193 -4.51 7.66 21.96
N GLN A 194 -4.68 8.45 23.05
CA GLN A 194 -5.29 9.78 22.96
C GLN A 194 -4.50 10.72 22.05
N LEU A 195 -3.18 10.73 22.17
CA LEU A 195 -2.32 11.53 21.30
C LEU A 195 -2.41 11.08 19.85
N MET A 196 -2.43 9.76 19.59
CA MET A 196 -2.60 9.23 18.23
C MET A 196 -3.99 9.59 17.65
N ALA A 197 -5.04 9.55 18.46
CA ALA A 197 -6.36 10.02 18.07
C ALA A 197 -6.34 11.51 17.65
N LEU A 198 -5.63 12.35 18.39
CA LEU A 198 -5.46 13.77 18.06
C LEU A 198 -4.67 13.95 16.74
N LEU A 199 -3.62 13.16 16.52
CA LEU A 199 -2.81 13.22 15.29
C LEU A 199 -3.60 12.83 14.04
N MET A 200 -4.72 12.09 14.14
CA MET A 200 -5.65 11.88 13.03
C MET A 200 -6.22 13.21 12.51
N GLY A 201 -6.24 14.26 13.31
CA GLY A 201 -6.61 15.61 12.90
C GLY A 201 -5.81 16.14 11.71
N ILE A 202 -4.57 15.71 11.54
CA ILE A 202 -3.74 16.06 10.36
C ILE A 202 -4.43 15.61 9.07
N GLY A 203 -4.89 14.35 9.04
CA GLY A 203 -5.65 13.82 7.91
C GLY A 203 -6.97 14.55 7.68
N MET A 204 -7.74 14.81 8.76
CA MET A 204 -9.02 15.51 8.68
C MET A 204 -8.86 16.92 8.10
N ILE A 205 -7.86 17.68 8.58
CA ILE A 205 -7.52 19.01 8.05
C ILE A 205 -7.15 18.90 6.57
N THR A 206 -6.32 17.92 6.20
CA THR A 206 -5.93 17.71 4.81
C THR A 206 -7.14 17.44 3.92
N VAL A 207 -8.08 16.58 4.36
CA VAL A 207 -9.31 16.28 3.62
C VAL A 207 -10.17 17.53 3.42
N LEU A 208 -10.19 18.44 4.40
CA LEU A 208 -10.93 19.70 4.27
C LEU A 208 -10.28 20.69 3.29
N LEU A 209 -8.95 20.63 3.14
CA LEU A 209 -8.18 21.53 2.27
C LEU A 209 -8.08 21.06 0.82
N VAL A 210 -8.02 19.74 0.57
CA VAL A 210 -7.92 19.21 -0.80
C VAL A 210 -9.23 19.37 -1.56
N LYS A 211 -9.14 19.39 -2.89
CA LYS A 211 -10.33 19.46 -3.75
C LYS A 211 -10.87 18.06 -4.03
N GLU A 212 -12.20 17.94 -4.16
CA GLU A 212 -12.82 16.73 -4.70
C GLU A 212 -12.46 16.61 -6.18
N PRO A 213 -12.09 15.42 -6.67
CA PRO A 213 -11.82 15.18 -8.09
C PRO A 213 -13.09 15.35 -8.92
N ASP A 214 -12.97 16.03 -10.08
CA ASP A 214 -14.03 16.15 -11.06
C ASP A 214 -14.14 14.86 -11.88
N VAL A 215 -14.80 13.85 -11.33
CA VAL A 215 -15.10 12.62 -12.07
C VAL A 215 -16.40 12.83 -12.83
N PRO A 216 -16.42 12.61 -14.17
CA PRO A 216 -17.64 12.69 -14.95
C PRO A 216 -18.73 11.81 -14.35
N ALA A 217 -19.90 12.40 -14.06
CA ALA A 217 -21.04 11.63 -13.61
C ALA A 217 -21.39 10.58 -14.66
N GLN A 218 -21.45 9.32 -14.26
CA GLN A 218 -21.91 8.25 -15.16
C GLN A 218 -23.29 8.63 -15.71
N LYS A 219 -23.38 8.81 -17.05
CA LYS A 219 -24.66 9.03 -17.73
C LYS A 219 -25.51 7.78 -17.51
N GLY A 220 -26.55 7.90 -16.69
CA GLY A 220 -27.52 6.82 -16.50
C GLY A 220 -27.53 6.15 -15.13
N THR A 221 -26.62 6.46 -14.22
CA THR A 221 -26.73 5.95 -12.85
C THR A 221 -27.81 6.74 -12.10
N GLN A 222 -29.08 6.31 -12.24
CA GLN A 222 -30.07 6.59 -11.21
C GLN A 222 -29.44 6.22 -9.87
N GLN A 223 -29.65 7.05 -8.83
CA GLN A 223 -29.21 6.70 -7.47
C GLN A 223 -29.81 5.36 -7.12
N LEU A 224 -29.03 4.29 -7.32
CA LEU A 224 -29.43 2.93 -6.96
C LEU A 224 -29.54 2.90 -5.45
N SER A 225 -30.77 2.85 -4.96
CA SER A 225 -31.02 2.64 -3.54
C SER A 225 -30.90 1.17 -3.23
N ILE A 226 -29.93 0.80 -2.39
CA ILE A 226 -29.80 -0.57 -1.86
C ILE A 226 -31.13 -1.08 -1.30
N LEU A 227 -31.94 -0.17 -0.72
CA LEU A 227 -33.21 -0.50 -0.08
C LEU A 227 -34.33 -0.77 -1.09
N ASN A 228 -34.28 -0.18 -2.29
CA ASN A 228 -35.37 -0.31 -3.26
C ASN A 228 -35.19 -1.49 -4.23
N ASP A 229 -33.94 -1.77 -4.63
CA ASP A 229 -33.62 -2.93 -5.49
C ASP A 229 -32.21 -3.45 -5.16
N PRO A 230 -32.08 -4.31 -4.15
CA PRO A 230 -30.80 -4.88 -3.74
C PRO A 230 -30.12 -5.71 -4.85
N ALA A 231 -30.90 -6.42 -5.66
CA ALA A 231 -30.35 -7.29 -6.71
C ALA A 231 -29.71 -6.46 -7.83
N HIS A 232 -30.39 -5.42 -8.27
CA HIS A 232 -29.85 -4.50 -9.26
C HIS A 232 -28.64 -3.74 -8.71
N TRP A 233 -28.66 -3.31 -7.43
CA TRP A 233 -27.52 -2.68 -6.78
C TRP A 233 -26.30 -3.61 -6.73
N ILE A 234 -26.46 -4.89 -6.35
CA ILE A 234 -25.37 -5.87 -6.34
C ILE A 234 -24.80 -6.05 -7.74
N ASN A 235 -25.66 -6.15 -8.75
CA ASN A 235 -25.19 -6.27 -10.13
C ASN A 235 -24.32 -5.06 -10.53
N GLU A 236 -24.81 -3.84 -10.35
CA GLU A 236 -24.10 -2.63 -10.76
C GLU A 236 -22.85 -2.33 -9.90
N ALA A 237 -22.94 -2.52 -8.59
CA ALA A 237 -21.85 -2.17 -7.68
C ALA A 237 -20.77 -3.25 -7.55
N VAL A 238 -21.14 -4.53 -7.71
CA VAL A 238 -20.22 -5.65 -7.49
C VAL A 238 -19.90 -6.37 -8.81
N VAL A 239 -20.91 -6.75 -9.60
CA VAL A 239 -20.69 -7.58 -10.79
C VAL A 239 -20.12 -6.74 -11.95
N GLN A 240 -20.70 -5.58 -12.22
CA GLN A 240 -20.29 -4.73 -13.35
C GLN A 240 -18.81 -4.31 -13.34
N PRO A 241 -18.17 -3.98 -12.20
CA PRO A 241 -16.73 -3.71 -12.16
C PRO A 241 -15.87 -4.87 -12.69
N PHE A 242 -16.28 -6.13 -12.44
CA PHE A 242 -15.61 -7.31 -12.98
C PHE A 242 -15.88 -7.48 -14.47
N VAL A 243 -17.16 -7.41 -14.85
CA VAL A 243 -17.54 -7.52 -16.27
C VAL A 243 -16.83 -6.47 -17.11
N GLU A 244 -16.79 -5.22 -16.66
CA GLU A 244 -16.08 -4.13 -17.31
C GLU A 244 -14.58 -4.45 -17.47
N PHE A 245 -13.92 -4.89 -16.38
CA PHE A 245 -12.51 -5.24 -16.41
C PHE A 245 -12.21 -6.35 -17.42
N PHE A 246 -12.99 -7.44 -17.42
CA PHE A 246 -12.81 -8.55 -18.36
C PHE A 246 -13.14 -8.16 -19.79
N THR A 247 -14.16 -7.33 -20.01
CA THR A 247 -14.54 -6.86 -21.35
C THR A 247 -13.49 -5.92 -21.92
N ARG A 248 -12.98 -4.99 -21.12
CA ARG A 248 -11.96 -4.03 -21.53
C ARG A 248 -10.61 -4.68 -21.83
N ASN A 249 -10.20 -5.66 -21.02
CA ASN A 249 -8.90 -6.31 -21.17
C ASN A 249 -8.95 -7.62 -21.97
N ALA A 250 -10.16 -8.15 -22.25
CA ALA A 250 -10.39 -9.35 -23.06
C ALA A 250 -9.44 -10.51 -22.70
N SER A 251 -8.72 -11.06 -23.69
CA SER A 251 -7.79 -12.18 -23.49
C SER A 251 -6.60 -11.86 -22.57
N GLN A 252 -6.29 -10.59 -22.35
CA GLN A 252 -5.19 -10.16 -21.47
C GLN A 252 -5.59 -10.10 -19.99
N ALA A 253 -6.89 -10.11 -19.69
CA ALA A 253 -7.37 -10.00 -18.30
C ALA A 253 -6.74 -11.03 -17.36
N VAL A 254 -6.63 -12.29 -17.79
CA VAL A 254 -6.00 -13.36 -16.99
C VAL A 254 -4.51 -13.11 -16.77
N VAL A 255 -3.78 -12.68 -17.80
CA VAL A 255 -2.35 -12.36 -17.72
C VAL A 255 -2.12 -11.21 -16.74
N ILE A 256 -2.97 -10.17 -16.79
CA ILE A 256 -2.92 -9.02 -15.89
C ILE A 256 -3.18 -9.45 -14.44
N LEU A 257 -4.21 -10.27 -14.17
CA LEU A 257 -4.51 -10.75 -12.82
C LEU A 257 -3.41 -11.66 -12.28
N LEU A 258 -2.85 -12.55 -13.10
CA LEU A 258 -1.68 -13.35 -12.73
C LEU A 258 -0.48 -12.47 -12.41
N PHE A 259 -0.22 -11.46 -13.24
CA PHE A 259 0.85 -10.50 -13.01
C PHE A 259 0.66 -9.77 -11.67
N ILE A 260 -0.55 -9.27 -11.36
CA ILE A 260 -0.85 -8.61 -10.10
C ILE A 260 -0.57 -9.54 -8.91
N GLY A 261 -1.03 -10.80 -8.98
CA GLY A 261 -0.85 -11.77 -7.90
C GLY A 261 0.59 -12.22 -7.69
N ILE A 262 1.41 -12.25 -8.76
CA ILE A 262 2.76 -12.83 -8.72
C ILE A 262 3.86 -11.78 -8.51
N TYR A 263 3.64 -10.53 -8.93
CA TYR A 263 4.67 -9.50 -9.03
C TYR A 263 5.49 -9.29 -7.75
N ARG A 264 4.86 -9.41 -6.59
CA ARG A 264 5.50 -9.19 -5.29
C ARG A 264 5.68 -10.45 -4.44
N ILE A 265 5.40 -11.64 -4.97
CA ILE A 265 5.51 -12.90 -4.20
C ILE A 265 6.93 -13.11 -3.66
N SER A 266 7.93 -12.92 -4.50
CA SER A 266 9.36 -13.06 -4.18
C SER A 266 9.76 -12.24 -2.94
N ASP A 267 9.37 -10.97 -2.92
CA ASP A 267 9.60 -10.03 -1.83
C ASP A 267 8.85 -10.44 -0.54
N MET A 268 7.59 -10.86 -0.65
CA MET A 268 6.79 -11.25 0.51
C MET A 268 7.30 -12.55 1.16
N VAL A 269 7.69 -13.52 0.34
CA VAL A 269 8.26 -14.79 0.82
C VAL A 269 9.58 -14.56 1.55
N LEU A 270 10.47 -13.74 0.98
CA LEU A 270 11.73 -13.37 1.61
C LEU A 270 11.53 -12.57 2.89
N GLY A 271 10.65 -11.58 2.84
CA GLY A 271 10.47 -10.60 3.92
C GLY A 271 10.10 -11.21 5.27
N VAL A 272 9.35 -12.33 5.29
CA VAL A 272 8.99 -13.04 6.53
C VAL A 272 10.21 -13.67 7.20
N MET A 273 11.18 -14.14 6.41
CA MET A 273 12.37 -14.80 6.91
C MET A 273 13.57 -13.86 7.12
N ALA A 274 13.47 -12.59 6.77
CA ALA A 274 14.59 -11.65 6.85
C ALA A 274 15.10 -11.44 8.30
N ASN A 275 14.21 -11.20 9.26
CA ASN A 275 14.62 -11.02 10.66
C ASN A 275 15.19 -12.31 11.29
N PRO A 276 14.54 -13.49 11.18
CA PRO A 276 15.13 -14.75 11.59
C PRO A 276 16.52 -14.97 10.98
N PHE A 277 16.70 -14.70 9.69
CA PHE A 277 17.97 -14.83 9.01
C PHE A 277 19.08 -13.97 9.61
N TYR A 278 18.80 -12.69 9.88
CA TYR A 278 19.82 -11.81 10.49
C TYR A 278 20.26 -12.31 11.86
N LEU A 279 19.33 -12.79 12.68
CA LEU A 279 19.64 -13.33 14.01
C LEU A 279 20.44 -14.64 13.91
N ASP A 280 20.05 -15.55 13.01
CA ASP A 280 20.72 -16.84 12.81
C ASP A 280 22.13 -16.65 12.20
N THR A 281 22.31 -15.63 11.35
CA THR A 281 23.63 -15.26 10.81
C THR A 281 24.56 -14.67 11.87
N GLY A 282 24.06 -14.25 13.06
CA GLY A 282 24.84 -13.75 14.17
C GLY A 282 24.88 -12.23 14.32
N PHE A 283 24.00 -11.50 13.62
CA PHE A 283 23.86 -10.05 13.86
C PHE A 283 23.11 -9.76 15.15
N SER A 284 23.63 -8.80 15.94
CA SER A 284 22.94 -8.36 17.17
C SER A 284 21.68 -7.57 16.86
N GLY A 285 20.73 -7.55 17.82
CA GLY A 285 19.51 -6.75 17.71
C GLY A 285 19.79 -5.27 17.47
N LEU A 286 20.85 -4.70 18.08
CA LEU A 286 21.27 -3.32 17.88
C LEU A 286 21.78 -3.07 16.44
N GLN A 287 22.53 -4.02 15.85
CA GLN A 287 22.97 -3.94 14.45
C GLN A 287 21.78 -4.03 13.50
N ILE A 288 20.82 -4.92 13.77
CA ILE A 288 19.59 -5.02 12.98
C ILE A 288 18.81 -3.70 13.07
N PHE A 289 18.65 -3.12 14.25
CA PHE A 289 17.96 -1.86 14.40
C PHE A 289 18.68 -0.72 13.64
N GLY A 290 19.98 -0.55 13.87
CA GLY A 290 20.75 0.53 13.26
C GLY A 290 20.87 0.41 11.74
N TYR A 291 21.27 -0.75 11.24
CA TYR A 291 21.53 -0.93 9.80
C TYR A 291 20.29 -1.34 9.02
N VAL A 292 19.52 -2.33 9.49
CA VAL A 292 18.39 -2.83 8.72
C VAL A 292 17.19 -1.88 8.79
N LYS A 293 16.81 -1.45 9.99
CA LYS A 293 15.60 -0.61 10.14
C LYS A 293 15.85 0.85 9.76
N THR A 294 16.99 1.42 10.16
CA THR A 294 17.26 2.84 9.91
C THR A 294 17.75 3.07 8.47
N VAL A 295 18.85 2.39 8.06
CA VAL A 295 19.37 2.55 6.69
C VAL A 295 18.35 2.06 5.65
N GLY A 296 17.68 0.93 5.91
CA GLY A 296 16.64 0.39 5.06
C GLY A 296 15.49 1.36 4.84
N LEU A 297 15.09 2.12 5.87
CA LEU A 297 14.05 3.15 5.72
C LEU A 297 14.45 4.22 4.70
N PHE A 298 15.66 4.78 4.80
CA PHE A 298 16.12 5.78 3.84
C PHE A 298 16.26 5.20 2.43
N ALA A 299 16.74 3.97 2.31
CA ALA A 299 16.87 3.29 1.02
C ALA A 299 15.51 3.06 0.36
N VAL A 300 14.50 2.57 1.08
CA VAL A 300 13.16 2.33 0.51
C VAL A 300 12.47 3.62 0.10
N LEU A 301 12.63 4.70 0.87
CA LEU A 301 12.08 6.02 0.51
C LEU A 301 12.77 6.61 -0.72
N SER A 302 14.09 6.48 -0.83
CA SER A 302 14.84 6.89 -2.01
C SER A 302 14.41 6.10 -3.25
N GLY A 303 14.26 4.77 -3.11
CA GLY A 303 13.73 3.91 -4.17
C GLY A 303 12.34 4.32 -4.62
N ALA A 304 11.43 4.62 -3.67
CA ALA A 304 10.09 5.08 -3.98
C ALA A 304 10.09 6.40 -4.76
N ALA A 305 10.92 7.37 -4.35
CA ALA A 305 11.09 8.64 -5.05
C ALA A 305 11.61 8.43 -6.48
N LEU A 306 12.63 7.58 -6.65
CA LEU A 306 13.19 7.24 -7.97
C LEU A 306 12.15 6.54 -8.85
N GLY A 307 11.32 5.65 -8.28
CA GLY A 307 10.21 5.00 -8.97
C GLY A 307 9.19 6.00 -9.48
N GLY A 308 8.83 7.00 -8.67
CA GLY A 308 7.93 8.09 -9.07
C GLY A 308 8.48 8.90 -10.25
N VAL A 309 9.76 9.28 -10.18
CA VAL A 309 10.45 10.00 -11.28
C VAL A 309 10.55 9.13 -12.54
N ALA A 310 10.84 7.83 -12.38
CA ALA A 310 10.93 6.91 -13.51
C ALA A 310 9.60 6.77 -14.25
N VAL A 311 8.48 6.67 -13.52
CA VAL A 311 7.13 6.64 -14.12
C VAL A 311 6.84 7.94 -14.87
N ALA A 312 7.14 9.09 -14.28
CA ALA A 312 6.91 10.39 -14.91
C ALA A 312 7.75 10.61 -16.18
N ARG A 313 8.96 10.03 -16.22
CA ARG A 313 9.89 10.23 -17.34
C ARG A 313 9.77 9.19 -18.45
N TYR A 314 9.57 7.92 -18.09
CA TYR A 314 9.65 6.79 -19.02
C TYR A 314 8.29 6.07 -19.20
N GLY A 315 7.23 6.56 -18.55
CA GLY A 315 5.96 5.85 -18.48
C GLY A 315 6.05 4.59 -17.62
N LEU A 316 5.06 3.70 -17.72
CA LEU A 316 4.93 2.52 -16.84
C LEU A 316 5.73 1.30 -17.33
N GLY A 317 5.77 1.04 -18.64
CA GLY A 317 6.21 -0.24 -19.18
C GLY A 317 7.66 -0.59 -18.85
N GLY A 318 8.61 0.30 -19.14
CA GLY A 318 10.04 0.09 -18.84
C GLY A 318 10.32 -0.07 -17.34
N PRO A 319 9.86 0.87 -16.50
CA PRO A 319 10.04 0.78 -15.05
C PRO A 319 9.44 -0.47 -14.40
N LEU A 320 8.31 -1.02 -14.91
CA LEU A 320 7.74 -2.28 -14.41
C LEU A 320 8.68 -3.46 -14.61
N VAL A 321 9.23 -3.60 -15.83
CA VAL A 321 10.18 -4.68 -16.15
C VAL A 321 11.47 -4.51 -15.35
N PHE A 322 12.02 -3.30 -15.34
CA PHE A 322 13.22 -2.99 -14.56
C PHE A 322 13.03 -3.28 -13.06
N GLY A 323 11.88 -2.89 -12.50
CA GLY A 323 11.51 -3.18 -11.10
C GLY A 323 11.48 -4.68 -10.79
N ALA A 324 10.86 -5.49 -11.65
CA ALA A 324 10.83 -6.94 -11.49
C ALA A 324 12.25 -7.55 -11.51
N VAL A 325 13.10 -7.09 -12.43
CA VAL A 325 14.48 -7.58 -12.55
C VAL A 325 15.32 -7.21 -11.33
N ILE A 326 15.34 -5.93 -10.92
CA ILE A 326 16.14 -5.51 -9.77
C ILE A 326 15.70 -6.20 -8.49
N LEU A 327 14.39 -6.42 -8.28
CA LEU A 327 13.87 -7.10 -7.10
C LEU A 327 14.34 -8.57 -7.06
N ALA A 328 14.29 -9.30 -8.18
CA ALA A 328 14.79 -10.67 -8.25
C ALA A 328 16.32 -10.76 -8.05
N VAL A 329 17.07 -9.80 -8.60
CA VAL A 329 18.54 -9.75 -8.49
C VAL A 329 18.97 -9.39 -7.07
N THR A 330 18.31 -8.42 -6.42
CA THR A 330 18.67 -8.02 -5.04
C THR A 330 18.40 -9.12 -4.04
N ASN A 331 17.44 -10.02 -4.28
CA ASN A 331 17.22 -11.20 -3.44
C ASN A 331 18.45 -12.14 -3.42
N LEU A 332 19.24 -12.19 -4.51
CA LEU A 332 20.51 -12.96 -4.53
C LEU A 332 21.56 -12.40 -3.58
N SER A 333 21.50 -11.11 -3.22
CA SER A 333 22.44 -10.53 -2.26
C SER A 333 22.28 -11.13 -0.86
N PHE A 334 21.06 -11.59 -0.50
CA PHE A 334 20.83 -12.32 0.75
C PHE A 334 21.50 -13.71 0.73
N ALA A 335 21.49 -14.41 -0.41
CA ALA A 335 22.24 -15.65 -0.57
C ALA A 335 23.75 -15.40 -0.43
N GLY A 336 24.25 -14.31 -1.01
CA GLY A 336 25.63 -13.86 -0.81
C GLY A 336 25.94 -13.55 0.66
N LEU A 337 25.04 -12.87 1.37
CA LEU A 337 25.20 -12.60 2.81
C LEU A 337 25.20 -13.89 3.64
N ALA A 338 24.39 -14.88 3.28
CA ALA A 338 24.39 -16.20 3.92
C ALA A 338 25.72 -16.96 3.74
N ILE A 339 26.43 -16.74 2.62
CA ILE A 339 27.74 -17.33 2.37
C ILE A 339 28.86 -16.59 3.12
N VAL A 340 28.80 -15.25 3.10
CA VAL A 340 29.83 -14.37 3.72
C VAL A 340 29.74 -14.38 5.24
N GLY A 341 28.57 -14.62 5.81
CA GLY A 341 28.32 -14.59 7.25
C GLY A 341 28.13 -13.17 7.81
N PRO A 342 28.41 -12.93 9.11
CA PRO A 342 28.06 -11.68 9.81
C PRO A 342 29.00 -10.53 9.46
N ASN A 343 28.96 -10.09 8.20
CA ASN A 343 29.75 -8.99 7.66
C ASN A 343 28.90 -7.73 7.53
N ILE A 344 29.18 -6.70 8.35
CA ILE A 344 28.40 -5.45 8.39
C ILE A 344 28.40 -4.68 7.05
N PRO A 345 29.54 -4.44 6.38
CA PRO A 345 29.56 -3.81 5.06
C PRO A 345 28.65 -4.51 4.04
N PHE A 346 28.72 -5.84 3.99
CA PHE A 346 27.89 -6.63 3.08
C PHE A 346 26.41 -6.60 3.47
N LEU A 347 26.08 -6.63 4.77
CA LEU A 347 24.71 -6.40 5.27
C LEU A 347 24.16 -5.06 4.80
N VAL A 348 24.92 -3.97 5.00
CA VAL A 348 24.49 -2.61 4.59
C VAL A 348 24.27 -2.56 3.07
N LEU A 349 25.15 -3.13 2.27
CA LEU A 349 24.99 -3.23 0.82
C LEU A 349 23.70 -3.97 0.44
N THR A 350 23.49 -5.16 1.04
CA THR A 350 22.28 -5.97 0.81
C THR A 350 21.01 -5.20 1.17
N ILE A 351 20.98 -4.57 2.34
CA ILE A 351 19.82 -3.79 2.81
C ILE A 351 19.55 -2.57 1.94
N CYS A 352 20.60 -1.83 1.54
CA CYS A 352 20.44 -0.70 0.63
C CYS A 352 19.90 -1.12 -0.72
N ALA A 353 20.47 -2.16 -1.33
CA ALA A 353 20.05 -2.65 -2.64
C ALA A 353 18.60 -3.17 -2.61
N ASP A 354 18.27 -4.02 -1.63
CA ASP A 354 16.95 -4.61 -1.50
C ASP A 354 15.85 -3.57 -1.21
N ASN A 355 16.06 -2.71 -0.21
CA ASN A 355 15.05 -1.70 0.15
C ASN A 355 14.88 -0.63 -0.95
N LEU A 356 15.94 -0.26 -1.65
CA LEU A 356 15.85 0.62 -2.81
C LEU A 356 15.03 -0.03 -3.94
N ALA A 357 15.28 -1.31 -4.23
CA ALA A 357 14.51 -2.07 -5.19
C ALA A 357 13.04 -2.21 -4.78
N GLN A 358 12.76 -2.51 -3.51
CA GLN A 358 11.40 -2.60 -2.98
C GLN A 358 10.65 -1.27 -3.08
N GLY A 359 11.27 -0.16 -2.72
CA GLY A 359 10.67 1.18 -2.82
C GLY A 359 10.35 1.55 -4.26
N PHE A 360 11.31 1.37 -5.17
CA PHE A 360 11.13 1.60 -6.60
C PHE A 360 9.99 0.76 -7.17
N THR A 361 10.08 -0.56 -7.00
CA THR A 361 9.13 -1.53 -7.53
C THR A 361 7.73 -1.31 -6.97
N GLY A 362 7.62 -1.04 -5.66
CA GLY A 362 6.35 -0.76 -5.01
C GLY A 362 5.65 0.47 -5.59
N THR A 363 6.37 1.56 -5.79
CA THR A 363 5.82 2.81 -6.34
C THR A 363 5.39 2.64 -7.80
N VAL A 364 6.21 2.02 -8.63
CA VAL A 364 5.89 1.74 -10.04
C VAL A 364 4.67 0.82 -10.14
N PHE A 365 4.59 -0.20 -9.31
CA PHE A 365 3.47 -1.14 -9.31
C PHE A 365 2.15 -0.49 -8.85
N ILE A 366 2.20 0.35 -7.83
CA ILE A 366 1.03 1.13 -7.40
C ILE A 366 0.55 2.05 -8.53
N ALA A 367 1.46 2.70 -9.25
CA ALA A 367 1.12 3.52 -10.42
C ALA A 367 0.48 2.69 -11.54
N TYR A 368 0.99 1.48 -11.79
CA TYR A 368 0.39 0.53 -12.73
C TYR A 368 -1.03 0.13 -12.34
N LEU A 369 -1.26 -0.27 -11.08
CA LEU A 369 -2.61 -0.61 -10.60
C LEU A 369 -3.57 0.56 -10.72
N SER A 370 -3.08 1.79 -10.50
CA SER A 370 -3.87 3.02 -10.68
C SER A 370 -4.29 3.21 -12.12
N GLY A 371 -3.38 3.04 -13.08
CA GLY A 371 -3.67 3.16 -14.50
C GLY A 371 -4.57 2.04 -15.05
N LEU A 372 -4.59 0.89 -14.38
CA LEU A 372 -5.46 -0.24 -14.75
C LEU A 372 -6.91 -0.03 -14.28
N THR A 373 -7.12 0.87 -13.32
CA THR A 373 -8.42 1.07 -12.67
C THR A 373 -9.32 1.98 -13.50
N ASN A 374 -10.58 1.58 -13.70
CA ASN A 374 -11.58 2.43 -14.33
C ASN A 374 -12.10 3.47 -13.34
N VAL A 375 -12.13 4.74 -13.74
CA VAL A 375 -12.61 5.87 -12.91
C VAL A 375 -14.06 5.72 -12.45
N SER A 376 -14.87 4.93 -13.16
CA SER A 376 -16.26 4.64 -12.78
C SER A 376 -16.37 3.71 -11.57
N TYR A 377 -15.37 2.85 -11.34
CA TYR A 377 -15.34 1.83 -10.30
C TYR A 377 -14.03 1.86 -9.50
N THR A 378 -13.49 3.06 -9.28
CA THR A 378 -12.13 3.26 -8.79
C THR A 378 -11.87 2.52 -7.47
N ALA A 379 -12.73 2.72 -6.46
CA ALA A 379 -12.54 2.11 -5.15
C ALA A 379 -12.66 0.59 -5.22
N THR A 380 -13.64 0.07 -5.96
CA THR A 380 -13.91 -1.37 -6.07
C THR A 380 -12.79 -2.11 -6.79
N GLN A 381 -12.41 -1.66 -7.99
CA GLN A 381 -11.36 -2.31 -8.78
C GLN A 381 -10.00 -2.20 -8.10
N TYR A 382 -9.64 -1.02 -7.59
CA TYR A 382 -8.34 -0.83 -6.95
C TYR A 382 -8.22 -1.65 -5.64
N ALA A 383 -9.28 -1.70 -4.82
CA ALA A 383 -9.30 -2.53 -3.62
C ALA A 383 -9.15 -4.03 -3.95
N LEU A 384 -9.79 -4.50 -5.03
CA LEU A 384 -9.64 -5.87 -5.52
C LEU A 384 -8.20 -6.15 -5.95
N PHE A 385 -7.59 -5.27 -6.76
CA PHE A 385 -6.22 -5.45 -7.25
C PHE A 385 -5.22 -5.46 -6.09
N THR A 386 -5.36 -4.56 -5.12
CA THR A 386 -4.46 -4.52 -3.96
C THR A 386 -4.64 -5.73 -3.05
N SER A 387 -5.84 -6.27 -2.93
CA SER A 387 -6.08 -7.54 -2.20
C SER A 387 -5.45 -8.72 -2.95
N LEU A 388 -5.65 -8.81 -4.26
CA LEU A 388 -5.03 -9.85 -5.11
C LEU A 388 -3.50 -9.78 -5.07
N MET A 389 -2.91 -8.59 -5.04
CA MET A 389 -1.46 -8.38 -4.91
C MET A 389 -0.90 -9.01 -3.64
N VAL A 390 -1.65 -8.99 -2.54
CA VAL A 390 -1.16 -9.36 -1.20
C VAL A 390 -1.46 -10.81 -0.85
N LEU A 391 -2.65 -11.33 -1.20
CA LEU A 391 -3.14 -12.63 -0.74
C LEU A 391 -2.24 -13.80 -1.15
N PRO A 392 -1.81 -13.96 -2.43
CA PRO A 392 -0.96 -15.09 -2.82
C PRO A 392 0.39 -15.07 -2.11
N GLY A 393 1.01 -13.89 -1.99
CA GLY A 393 2.29 -13.72 -1.30
C GLY A 393 2.19 -14.06 0.19
N LYS A 394 1.14 -13.62 0.88
CA LYS A 394 0.90 -13.98 2.29
C LYS A 394 0.66 -15.47 2.48
N PHE A 395 -0.08 -16.10 1.58
CA PHE A 395 -0.31 -17.54 1.65
C PHE A 395 1.00 -18.31 1.48
N LEU A 396 1.77 -18.01 0.44
CA LEU A 396 3.02 -18.70 0.14
C LEU A 396 4.11 -18.41 1.19
N SER A 397 4.15 -17.22 1.76
CA SER A 397 5.12 -16.88 2.81
C SER A 397 4.95 -17.72 4.09
N GLY A 398 3.77 -18.31 4.33
CA GLY A 398 3.55 -19.23 5.43
C GLY A 398 4.39 -20.51 5.35
N PHE A 399 4.84 -20.90 4.15
CA PHE A 399 5.71 -22.06 3.94
C PHE A 399 7.20 -21.73 4.00
N SER A 400 7.59 -20.45 4.09
CA SER A 400 8.98 -20.00 4.04
C SER A 400 9.86 -20.65 5.10
N GLY A 401 9.36 -20.80 6.34
CA GLY A 401 10.09 -21.46 7.43
C GLY A 401 10.40 -22.92 7.13
N ALA A 402 9.41 -23.68 6.65
CA ALA A 402 9.60 -25.09 6.30
C ALA A 402 10.63 -25.27 5.18
N ILE A 403 10.71 -24.33 4.24
CA ILE A 403 11.71 -24.35 3.16
C ILE A 403 13.11 -24.07 3.73
N VAL A 404 13.23 -23.12 4.66
CA VAL A 404 14.51 -22.84 5.34
C VAL A 404 14.97 -24.04 6.14
N ASP A 405 14.08 -24.68 6.91
CA ASP A 405 14.40 -25.86 7.71
C ASP A 405 14.85 -27.05 6.85
N ALA A 406 14.25 -27.22 5.67
CA ALA A 406 14.56 -28.31 4.77
C ALA A 406 15.80 -28.08 3.91
N LEU A 407 16.03 -26.86 3.42
CA LEU A 407 17.03 -26.57 2.38
C LEU A 407 18.13 -25.59 2.82
N GLY A 408 17.99 -24.96 3.99
CA GLY A 408 18.90 -23.93 4.50
C GLY A 408 18.73 -22.57 3.82
N TRP A 409 19.40 -21.55 4.37
CA TRP A 409 19.26 -20.14 3.98
C TRP A 409 19.65 -19.84 2.53
N ILE A 410 20.78 -20.39 2.06
CA ILE A 410 21.27 -20.13 0.70
C ILE A 410 20.24 -20.60 -0.33
N SER A 411 19.78 -21.85 -0.19
CA SER A 411 18.78 -22.42 -1.10
C SER A 411 17.44 -21.69 -1.03
N PHE A 412 17.03 -21.23 0.16
CA PHE A 412 15.83 -20.43 0.35
C PHE A 412 15.90 -19.11 -0.43
N PHE A 413 17.02 -18.36 -0.35
CA PHE A 413 17.16 -17.10 -1.07
C PHE A 413 17.27 -17.29 -2.58
N LEU A 414 17.90 -18.37 -3.05
CA LEU A 414 17.87 -18.74 -4.46
C LEU A 414 16.45 -19.07 -4.93
N TYR A 415 15.70 -19.83 -4.15
CA TYR A 415 14.29 -20.11 -4.40
C TYR A 415 13.44 -18.82 -4.46
N ALA A 416 13.58 -17.93 -3.47
CA ALA A 416 12.89 -16.64 -3.45
C ALA A 416 13.23 -15.79 -4.68
N SER A 417 14.50 -15.75 -5.11
CA SER A 417 14.91 -15.06 -6.34
C SER A 417 14.28 -15.69 -7.58
N LEU A 418 14.27 -17.02 -7.70
CA LEU A 418 13.67 -17.75 -8.83
C LEU A 418 12.17 -17.52 -8.94
N MET A 419 11.46 -17.32 -7.81
CA MET A 419 10.05 -16.93 -7.81
C MET A 419 9.82 -15.56 -8.46
N GLY A 420 10.85 -14.72 -8.60
CA GLY A 420 10.80 -13.46 -9.34
C GLY A 420 10.78 -13.66 -10.87
N VAL A 421 11.24 -14.80 -11.40
CA VAL A 421 11.33 -15.04 -12.85
C VAL A 421 9.96 -14.97 -13.55
N PRO A 422 8.91 -15.64 -13.06
CA PRO A 422 7.57 -15.47 -13.63
C PRO A 422 7.07 -14.01 -13.62
N ALA A 423 7.41 -13.24 -12.56
CA ALA A 423 7.06 -11.83 -12.48
C ALA A 423 7.76 -11.00 -13.57
N ILE A 424 9.04 -11.28 -13.90
CA ILE A 424 9.78 -10.63 -14.98
C ILE A 424 9.13 -10.91 -16.33
N VAL A 425 8.79 -12.18 -16.60
CA VAL A 425 8.16 -12.60 -17.85
C VAL A 425 6.79 -11.90 -18.01
N LEU A 426 5.97 -11.91 -16.96
CA LEU A 426 4.65 -11.27 -16.99
C LEU A 426 4.76 -9.75 -17.09
N ALA A 427 5.72 -9.11 -16.41
CA ALA A 427 5.99 -7.68 -16.56
C ALA A 427 6.34 -7.30 -18.00
N TRP A 428 7.17 -8.11 -18.65
CA TRP A 428 7.53 -7.91 -20.06
C TRP A 428 6.32 -8.07 -21.00
N LEU A 429 5.50 -9.10 -20.81
CA LEU A 429 4.28 -9.33 -21.59
C LEU A 429 3.30 -8.16 -21.44
N VAL A 430 3.07 -7.71 -20.21
CA VAL A 430 2.19 -6.57 -19.91
C VAL A 430 2.73 -5.28 -20.50
N SER A 431 4.04 -5.00 -20.35
CA SER A 431 4.69 -3.82 -20.93
C SER A 431 4.54 -3.80 -22.46
N LYS A 432 4.77 -4.92 -23.14
CA LYS A 432 4.60 -5.05 -24.58
C LYS A 432 3.15 -4.78 -25.02
N HIS A 433 2.18 -5.28 -24.24
CA HIS A 433 0.76 -5.04 -24.53
C HIS A 433 0.41 -3.55 -24.42
N MET A 434 0.89 -2.86 -23.37
CA MET A 434 0.68 -1.42 -23.19
C MET A 434 1.24 -0.61 -24.37
N GLN A 435 2.44 -0.94 -24.85
CA GLN A 435 3.03 -0.29 -26.04
C GLN A 435 2.20 -0.50 -27.29
N LEU A 436 1.67 -1.72 -27.51
CA LEU A 436 0.81 -2.02 -28.66
C LEU A 436 -0.54 -1.28 -28.60
N GLN A 437 -1.06 -1.02 -27.42
CA GLN A 437 -2.28 -0.21 -27.25
C GLN A 437 -2.01 1.28 -27.52
N ALA A 438 -0.91 1.83 -27.04
CA ALA A 438 -0.52 3.21 -27.31
C ALA A 438 -0.36 3.46 -28.82
N ASN A 439 0.37 2.59 -29.52
CA ASN A 439 0.58 2.70 -30.99
C ASN A 439 -0.69 2.51 -31.84
N ARG A 440 -1.82 2.08 -31.26
CA ARG A 440 -3.10 1.96 -31.97
C ARG A 440 -4.00 3.18 -31.79
N GLN A 441 -3.67 4.03 -30.85
CA GLN A 441 -4.42 5.26 -30.55
C GLN A 441 -3.81 6.49 -31.24
N ASP A 442 -2.54 6.39 -31.63
CA ASP A 442 -1.85 7.33 -32.55
C ASP A 442 -2.13 6.96 -34.03
#